data_5d469b315f4dd3699fedeed87a67df96
#
_entry.id   5d469b315f4dd3699fedeed87a67df96
#
_cell.length_a   1.000
_cell.length_b   1.000
_cell.length_c   1.000
_cell.angle_alpha   90.00
_cell.angle_beta   90.00
_cell.angle_gamma   90.00
#
_symmetry.space_group_name_H-M   'P 1'
#
loop_
_entity.id
_entity.type
_entity.pdbx_description
1 polymer ?
#
loop_
_entity_poly.entity_id
_entity_poly.type
_entity_poly.pdbx_seq_one_letter_code
_entity_poly.pdbx_strand_id
1 'polypeptide(L)'
;MTITEEQLEELLTSPEEAARVADLIYVGDKHLTIERLRTKKGFDYHLKGKPIKAKKVLNRINKLVIPPAWEDVLIAQPPNGHLQAVGRDDKERKVYLYHETWSKLRNETKFFKLAAFANILPQLRKQVDRDLRGKEMTRKKVLALVIRLMEETHIRVGNACYAKRNKTYGLSTLRSKHVKHDTPEEVRFEFVGKKGKEHKVSLEDEKLIELVNQCEEIPGWELFKYYDADGHKHGVDSTMINEYIHEISGDLFSAKDFRTWGATKIFFESLRDMDYPSKEKQLKKNLITGFDAAAEALGNTRSVVRSYYVHPHIVVSYENGSILPYFEKADTIKVKKAERISQTEKVITEMLSEYKMEL
;
A
#
# COMPACT_ATOMS: atom_id res chain seq x y z
N MET A 1 17.58 -11.58 16.92
CA MET A 1 16.63 -12.61 17.37
C MET A 1 16.12 -13.34 16.15
N THR A 2 16.33 -14.66 16.02
CA THR A 2 15.82 -15.41 14.87
C THR A 2 14.36 -15.73 15.13
N ILE A 3 13.46 -15.22 14.32
CA ILE A 3 12.02 -15.47 14.46
C ILE A 3 11.70 -16.77 13.76
N THR A 4 10.91 -17.65 14.39
CA THR A 4 10.40 -18.88 13.77
C THR A 4 9.30 -18.55 12.75
N GLU A 5 8.98 -19.46 11.83
CA GLU A 5 7.88 -19.27 10.87
C GLU A 5 6.54 -19.04 11.59
N GLU A 6 6.26 -19.77 12.67
CA GLU A 6 5.06 -19.63 13.49
C GLU A 6 4.98 -18.25 14.16
N GLN A 7 6.08 -17.78 14.76
CA GLN A 7 6.16 -16.43 15.33
C GLN A 7 5.98 -15.34 14.27
N LEU A 8 6.43 -15.59 13.06
CA LEU A 8 6.26 -14.66 11.97
C LEU A 8 4.80 -14.56 11.52
N GLU A 9 4.11 -15.69 11.40
CA GLU A 9 2.68 -15.71 11.07
C GLU A 9 1.87 -14.96 12.14
N GLU A 10 2.16 -15.17 13.41
CA GLU A 10 1.56 -14.42 14.51
C GLU A 10 1.85 -12.92 14.41
N LEU A 11 3.10 -12.52 14.11
CA LEU A 11 3.48 -11.11 13.90
C LEU A 11 2.72 -10.44 12.75
N LEU A 12 2.39 -11.18 11.71
CA LEU A 12 1.70 -10.68 10.53
C LEU A 12 0.19 -10.59 10.74
N THR A 13 -0.40 -11.48 11.52
CA THR A 13 -1.84 -11.64 11.69
C THR A 13 -2.37 -11.03 12.99
N SER A 14 -1.58 -11.03 14.08
CA SER A 14 -1.98 -10.51 15.40
C SER A 14 -1.22 -9.20 15.76
N PRO A 15 -1.90 -8.04 15.74
CA PRO A 15 -1.30 -6.79 16.20
C PRO A 15 -0.88 -6.80 17.67
N GLU A 16 -1.56 -7.58 18.51
CA GLU A 16 -1.25 -7.76 19.93
C GLU A 16 0.09 -8.49 20.12
N GLU A 17 0.29 -9.58 19.41
CA GLU A 17 1.54 -10.33 19.42
C GLU A 17 2.69 -9.52 18.81
N ALA A 18 2.42 -8.79 17.74
CA ALA A 18 3.39 -7.86 17.16
C ALA A 18 3.85 -6.80 18.18
N ALA A 19 2.92 -6.27 18.99
CA ALA A 19 3.29 -5.33 20.06
C ALA A 19 4.13 -6.03 21.15
N ARG A 20 3.77 -7.23 21.54
CA ARG A 20 4.50 -8.02 22.56
C ARG A 20 5.95 -8.32 22.12
N VAL A 21 6.13 -8.73 20.87
CA VAL A 21 7.47 -9.01 20.32
C VAL A 21 8.34 -7.74 20.26
N ALA A 22 7.71 -6.58 20.05
CA ALA A 22 8.39 -5.28 20.06
C ALA A 22 8.60 -4.70 21.47
N ASP A 23 8.31 -5.43 22.53
CA ASP A 23 8.32 -4.96 23.92
C ASP A 23 7.42 -3.73 24.14
N LEU A 24 6.28 -3.71 23.44
CA LEU A 24 5.29 -2.67 23.49
C LEU A 24 3.96 -3.18 24.06
N ILE A 25 3.19 -2.26 24.63
CA ILE A 25 1.80 -2.51 25.06
C ILE A 25 0.87 -2.24 23.87
N TYR A 26 -0.02 -3.20 23.55
CA TYR A 26 -1.10 -2.94 22.63
C TYR A 26 -2.13 -2.00 23.23
N VAL A 27 -2.30 -0.82 22.63
CA VAL A 27 -3.13 0.27 23.15
C VAL A 27 -4.53 0.21 22.55
N GLY A 28 -5.53 -0.12 23.38
CA GLY A 28 -6.94 0.10 23.06
C GLY A 28 -7.45 1.43 23.58
N ASP A 29 -8.72 1.76 23.33
CA ASP A 29 -9.33 3.04 23.70
C ASP A 29 -9.22 3.35 25.21
N LYS A 30 -9.27 2.32 26.07
CA LYS A 30 -9.09 2.46 27.52
C LYS A 30 -7.74 3.01 27.98
N HIS A 31 -6.73 2.97 27.11
CA HIS A 31 -5.39 3.47 27.39
C HIS A 31 -5.17 4.91 26.89
N LEU A 32 -6.06 5.44 26.04
CA LEU A 32 -6.03 6.78 25.46
C LEU A 32 -6.78 7.76 26.39
N THR A 33 -6.19 8.06 27.54
CA THR A 33 -6.87 8.73 28.65
C THR A 33 -6.32 10.12 28.96
N ILE A 34 -5.22 10.53 28.34
CA ILE A 34 -4.67 11.88 28.51
C ILE A 34 -5.22 12.76 27.40
N GLU A 35 -5.95 13.79 27.79
CA GLU A 35 -6.55 14.78 26.89
C GLU A 35 -5.61 15.98 26.71
N ARG A 36 -5.48 16.48 25.47
CA ARG A 36 -4.79 17.73 25.17
C ARG A 36 -5.81 18.84 24.99
N LEU A 37 -5.76 19.86 25.83
CA LEU A 37 -6.63 21.03 25.79
C LEU A 37 -5.87 22.26 25.27
N ARG A 38 -6.48 22.98 24.31
CA ARG A 38 -5.91 24.22 23.78
C ARG A 38 -6.09 25.36 24.78
N THR A 39 -5.04 26.12 25.04
CA THR A 39 -5.04 27.31 25.90
C THR A 39 -4.50 28.52 25.14
N LYS A 40 -4.60 29.72 25.76
CA LYS A 40 -4.03 30.97 25.20
C LYS A 40 -2.50 30.92 25.03
N LYS A 41 -1.81 30.06 25.79
CA LYS A 41 -0.34 29.96 25.83
C LYS A 41 0.22 28.66 25.21
N GLY A 42 -0.66 27.83 24.58
CA GLY A 42 -0.26 26.55 24.01
C GLY A 42 -1.22 25.42 24.36
N PHE A 43 -0.74 24.38 25.02
CA PHE A 43 -1.55 23.22 25.35
C PHE A 43 -1.36 22.80 26.81
N ASP A 44 -2.45 22.47 27.48
CA ASP A 44 -2.50 21.78 28.76
C ASP A 44 -2.89 20.32 28.55
N TYR A 45 -2.45 19.47 29.47
CA TYR A 45 -2.70 18.02 29.40
C TYR A 45 -3.43 17.58 30.68
N HIS A 46 -4.52 16.86 30.53
CA HIS A 46 -5.38 16.42 31.61
C HIS A 46 -5.50 14.90 31.62
N LEU A 47 -5.53 14.32 32.81
CA LEU A 47 -5.84 12.92 33.04
C LEU A 47 -7.06 12.83 33.96
N LYS A 48 -8.15 12.21 33.46
CA LYS A 48 -9.43 12.12 34.18
C LYS A 48 -9.93 13.50 34.70
N GLY A 49 -9.85 14.51 33.84
CA GLY A 49 -10.26 15.87 34.13
C GLY A 49 -9.32 16.69 35.02
N LYS A 50 -8.20 16.09 35.52
CA LYS A 50 -7.23 16.79 36.37
C LYS A 50 -5.97 17.16 35.59
N PRO A 51 -5.42 18.37 35.74
CA PRO A 51 -4.21 18.81 35.05
C PRO A 51 -3.00 17.98 35.48
N ILE A 52 -2.19 17.55 34.50
CA ILE A 52 -0.95 16.82 34.72
C ILE A 52 0.16 17.81 35.09
N LYS A 53 0.73 17.65 36.28
CA LYS A 53 1.86 18.47 36.80
C LYS A 53 3.19 17.72 36.78
N ALA A 54 3.16 16.39 36.58
CA ALA A 54 4.36 15.55 36.60
C ALA A 54 5.29 15.87 35.42
N LYS A 55 6.43 16.50 35.69
CA LYS A 55 7.43 16.90 34.68
C LYS A 55 7.84 15.77 33.77
N LYS A 56 8.01 14.53 34.30
CA LYS A 56 8.36 13.33 33.50
C LYS A 56 7.32 13.03 32.42
N VAL A 57 6.03 13.13 32.74
CA VAL A 57 4.93 12.89 31.80
C VAL A 57 4.87 13.99 30.74
N LEU A 58 4.95 15.26 31.18
CA LEU A 58 4.93 16.40 30.26
C LEU A 58 6.11 16.36 29.29
N ASN A 59 7.33 16.05 29.77
CA ASN A 59 8.51 15.91 28.93
C ASN A 59 8.35 14.77 27.90
N ARG A 60 7.74 13.64 28.27
CA ARG A 60 7.41 12.57 27.32
C ARG A 60 6.47 13.07 26.24
N ILE A 61 5.35 13.71 26.64
CA ILE A 61 4.35 14.20 25.72
C ILE A 61 4.95 15.23 24.74
N ASN A 62 5.77 16.14 25.23
CA ASN A 62 6.43 17.14 24.38
C ASN A 62 7.37 16.49 23.34
N LYS A 63 8.05 15.38 23.70
CA LYS A 63 8.89 14.62 22.76
C LYS A 63 8.10 13.92 21.66
N LEU A 64 6.81 13.69 21.82
CA LEU A 64 5.96 13.11 20.78
C LEU A 64 5.73 14.07 19.59
N VAL A 65 6.01 15.35 19.75
CA VAL A 65 5.85 16.38 18.71
C VAL A 65 4.49 16.27 18.00
N ILE A 66 3.41 16.16 18.81
CA ILE A 66 2.05 16.07 18.26
C ILE A 66 1.72 17.37 17.53
N PRO A 67 1.33 17.31 16.23
CA PRO A 67 1.07 18.51 15.45
C PRO A 67 0.08 19.47 16.14
N PRO A 68 0.39 20.78 16.21
CA PRO A 68 -0.50 21.76 16.85
C PRO A 68 -1.88 21.86 16.21
N ALA A 69 -1.97 21.59 14.91
CA ALA A 69 -3.22 21.62 14.15
C ALA A 69 -4.17 20.44 14.43
N TRP A 70 -3.70 19.39 15.14
CA TRP A 70 -4.62 18.30 15.49
C TRP A 70 -5.62 18.77 16.56
N GLU A 71 -6.85 18.29 16.45
CA GLU A 71 -7.93 18.49 17.42
C GLU A 71 -8.34 17.16 18.04
N ASP A 72 -9.12 17.19 19.14
CA ASP A 72 -9.59 16.00 19.86
C ASP A 72 -8.46 15.01 20.19
N VAL A 73 -7.32 15.53 20.64
CA VAL A 73 -6.13 14.71 20.86
C VAL A 73 -6.23 13.94 22.16
N LEU A 74 -6.16 12.63 22.05
CA LEU A 74 -6.03 11.68 23.14
C LEU A 74 -4.66 11.01 23.09
N ILE A 75 -3.97 10.92 24.25
CA ILE A 75 -2.62 10.40 24.35
C ILE A 75 -2.63 9.17 25.25
N ALA A 76 -1.87 8.16 24.87
CA ALA A 76 -1.75 6.92 25.64
C ALA A 76 -1.05 7.18 26.97
N GLN A 77 -1.60 6.58 28.03
CA GLN A 77 -0.99 6.66 29.36
C GLN A 77 0.31 5.87 29.45
N PRO A 78 0.42 4.59 28.97
CA PRO A 78 1.67 3.85 28.99
C PRO A 78 2.70 4.47 28.01
N PRO A 79 3.94 4.72 28.44
CA PRO A 79 4.97 5.32 27.60
C PRO A 79 5.41 4.40 26.46
N ASN A 80 5.35 3.08 26.65
CA ASN A 80 5.65 2.06 25.64
C ASN A 80 4.39 1.53 24.92
N GLY A 81 3.31 2.31 24.84
CA GLY A 81 2.16 1.96 24.02
C GLY A 81 2.52 1.96 22.53
N HIS A 82 2.09 0.94 21.77
CA HIS A 82 2.32 0.91 20.33
C HIS A 82 1.71 2.13 19.61
N LEU A 83 0.56 2.60 20.11
CA LEU A 83 -0.11 3.83 19.69
C LEU A 83 0.11 4.87 20.77
N GLN A 84 0.75 5.99 20.43
CA GLN A 84 1.12 7.05 21.37
C GLN A 84 0.06 8.13 21.48
N ALA A 85 -0.57 8.49 20.36
CA ALA A 85 -1.66 9.47 20.35
C ALA A 85 -2.59 9.25 19.16
N VAL A 86 -3.82 9.71 19.33
CA VAL A 86 -4.81 9.87 18.26
C VAL A 86 -5.33 11.30 18.27
N GLY A 87 -5.84 11.77 17.14
CA GLY A 87 -6.47 13.09 17.02
C GLY A 87 -7.19 13.23 15.70
N ARG A 88 -7.61 14.46 15.40
CA ARG A 88 -8.17 14.83 14.09
C ARG A 88 -7.29 15.91 13.46
N ASP A 89 -7.07 15.79 12.15
CA ASP A 89 -6.37 16.82 11.40
C ASP A 89 -7.37 17.95 10.97
N ASP A 90 -6.86 18.98 10.30
CA ASP A 90 -7.59 20.12 9.75
C ASP A 90 -8.76 19.75 8.81
N LYS A 91 -8.79 18.49 8.34
CA LYS A 91 -9.86 17.90 7.51
C LYS A 91 -10.74 16.93 8.29
N GLU A 92 -10.73 17.01 9.61
CA GLU A 92 -11.47 16.14 10.54
C GLU A 92 -11.16 14.64 10.38
N ARG A 93 -10.04 14.28 9.77
CA ARG A 93 -9.64 12.88 9.60
C ARG A 93 -8.99 12.39 10.88
N LYS A 94 -9.40 11.20 11.35
CA LYS A 94 -8.72 10.53 12.45
C LYS A 94 -7.27 10.22 12.04
N VAL A 95 -6.33 10.70 12.84
CA VAL A 95 -4.89 10.57 12.64
C VAL A 95 -4.26 9.92 13.85
N TYR A 96 -3.13 9.23 13.62
CA TYR A 96 -2.49 8.37 14.59
C TYR A 96 -1.01 8.69 14.68
N LEU A 97 -0.47 8.69 15.88
CA LEU A 97 0.96 8.76 16.15
C LEU A 97 1.39 7.47 16.83
N TYR A 98 2.18 6.68 16.13
CA TYR A 98 2.66 5.39 16.62
C TYR A 98 4.04 5.51 17.29
N HIS A 99 4.37 4.54 18.14
CA HIS A 99 5.71 4.36 18.68
C HIS A 99 6.71 4.07 17.54
N GLU A 100 7.92 4.59 17.65
CA GLU A 100 8.95 4.40 16.62
C GLU A 100 9.23 2.92 16.35
N THR A 101 9.44 2.14 17.42
CA THR A 101 9.64 0.68 17.32
C THR A 101 8.48 -0.02 16.63
N TRP A 102 7.23 0.40 16.92
CA TRP A 102 6.06 -0.14 16.22
C TRP A 102 6.08 0.16 14.73
N SER A 103 6.41 1.40 14.38
CA SER A 103 6.49 1.80 12.98
C SER A 103 7.59 1.05 12.23
N LYS A 104 8.75 0.83 12.87
CA LYS A 104 9.84 0.02 12.34
C LYS A 104 9.37 -1.44 12.13
N LEU A 105 8.85 -2.09 13.17
CA LEU A 105 8.35 -3.47 13.10
C LEU A 105 7.31 -3.66 11.98
N ARG A 106 6.31 -2.76 11.89
CA ARG A 106 5.28 -2.84 10.84
C ARG A 106 5.82 -2.63 9.43
N ASN A 107 6.91 -1.89 9.26
CA ASN A 107 7.60 -1.79 7.98
C ASN A 107 8.38 -3.06 7.67
N GLU A 108 9.14 -3.60 8.63
CA GLU A 108 9.90 -4.84 8.46
C GLU A 108 8.98 -6.02 8.09
N THR A 109 7.90 -6.23 8.88
CA THR A 109 6.94 -7.30 8.62
C THR A 109 6.26 -7.15 7.26
N LYS A 110 5.95 -5.92 6.81
CA LYS A 110 5.39 -5.66 5.49
C LYS A 110 6.36 -6.08 4.38
N PHE A 111 7.64 -5.75 4.50
CA PHE A 111 8.64 -6.11 3.51
C PHE A 111 8.94 -7.60 3.53
N PHE A 112 9.02 -8.20 4.70
CA PHE A 112 9.24 -9.64 4.83
C PHE A 112 8.15 -10.46 4.11
N LYS A 113 6.88 -10.11 4.25
CA LYS A 113 5.79 -10.82 3.56
C LYS A 113 5.78 -10.63 2.05
N LEU A 114 6.57 -9.69 1.50
CA LEU A 114 6.56 -9.40 0.07
C LEU A 114 7.08 -10.57 -0.78
N ALA A 115 8.03 -11.35 -0.26
CA ALA A 115 8.49 -12.59 -0.90
C ALA A 115 7.36 -13.63 -1.00
N ALA A 116 6.59 -13.80 0.08
CA ALA A 116 5.42 -14.68 0.10
C ALA A 116 4.31 -14.19 -0.85
N PHE A 117 4.10 -12.86 -0.93
CA PHE A 117 3.19 -12.27 -1.91
C PHE A 117 3.62 -12.60 -3.36
N ALA A 118 4.90 -12.50 -3.66
CA ALA A 118 5.43 -12.84 -4.98
C ALA A 118 5.18 -14.31 -5.35
N ASN A 119 5.30 -15.23 -4.40
CA ASN A 119 5.03 -16.66 -4.60
C ASN A 119 3.55 -16.96 -4.88
N ILE A 120 2.61 -16.22 -4.29
CA ILE A 120 1.17 -16.41 -4.51
C ILE A 120 0.64 -15.69 -5.77
N LEU A 121 1.37 -14.69 -6.28
CA LEU A 121 0.96 -13.85 -7.39
C LEU A 121 0.61 -14.64 -8.67
N PRO A 122 1.35 -15.70 -9.08
CA PRO A 122 1.00 -16.54 -10.23
C PRO A 122 -0.37 -17.22 -10.07
N GLN A 123 -0.70 -17.72 -8.88
CA GLN A 123 -1.98 -18.34 -8.59
C GLN A 123 -3.11 -17.30 -8.68
N LEU A 124 -2.90 -16.13 -8.11
CA LEU A 124 -3.83 -15.01 -8.12
C LEU A 124 -4.14 -14.57 -9.56
N ARG A 125 -3.10 -14.37 -10.38
CA ARG A 125 -3.24 -14.04 -11.81
C ARG A 125 -3.96 -15.12 -12.60
N LYS A 126 -3.71 -16.40 -12.30
CA LYS A 126 -4.40 -17.54 -12.95
C LYS A 126 -5.90 -17.53 -12.63
N GLN A 127 -6.29 -17.19 -11.41
CA GLN A 127 -7.70 -17.06 -11.03
C GLN A 127 -8.34 -15.84 -11.69
N VAL A 128 -7.67 -14.68 -11.65
CA VAL A 128 -8.09 -13.46 -12.35
C VAL A 128 -8.35 -13.76 -13.84
N ASP A 129 -7.41 -14.42 -14.52
CA ASP A 129 -7.56 -14.78 -15.93
C ASP A 129 -8.76 -15.71 -16.20
N ARG A 130 -9.12 -16.60 -15.26
CA ARG A 130 -10.31 -17.44 -15.39
C ARG A 130 -11.59 -16.61 -15.28
N ASP A 131 -11.64 -15.76 -14.26
CA ASP A 131 -12.85 -14.99 -13.95
C ASP A 131 -13.12 -13.90 -15.01
N LEU A 132 -12.09 -13.45 -15.73
CA LEU A 132 -12.23 -12.53 -16.86
C LEU A 132 -12.85 -13.16 -18.13
N ARG A 133 -12.88 -14.49 -18.27
CA ARG A 133 -13.32 -15.16 -19.51
C ARG A 133 -14.82 -15.21 -19.73
N GLY A 134 -15.63 -15.00 -18.71
CA GLY A 134 -17.10 -15.03 -18.83
C GLY A 134 -17.65 -13.95 -19.79
N LYS A 135 -18.80 -14.18 -20.39
CA LYS A 135 -19.49 -13.16 -21.22
C LYS A 135 -20.16 -12.08 -20.36
N GLU A 136 -20.80 -12.50 -19.28
CA GLU A 136 -21.57 -11.62 -18.42
C GLU A 136 -20.68 -10.84 -17.44
N MET A 137 -21.05 -9.61 -17.14
CA MET A 137 -20.38 -8.76 -16.15
C MET A 137 -20.82 -9.14 -14.72
N THR A 138 -20.42 -10.34 -14.30
CA THR A 138 -20.67 -10.85 -12.95
C THR A 138 -19.80 -10.17 -11.90
N ARG A 139 -20.16 -10.28 -10.60
CA ARG A 139 -19.36 -9.78 -9.49
C ARG A 139 -17.89 -10.23 -9.60
N LYS A 140 -17.64 -11.54 -9.84
CA LYS A 140 -16.26 -12.08 -9.95
C LYS A 140 -15.50 -11.50 -11.12
N LYS A 141 -16.14 -11.36 -12.29
CA LYS A 141 -15.49 -10.79 -13.47
C LYS A 141 -15.10 -9.31 -13.25
N VAL A 142 -15.97 -8.51 -12.64
CA VAL A 142 -15.65 -7.10 -12.36
C VAL A 142 -14.57 -6.96 -11.29
N LEU A 143 -14.57 -7.79 -10.25
CA LEU A 143 -13.50 -7.83 -9.26
C LEU A 143 -12.16 -8.24 -9.89
N ALA A 144 -12.15 -9.27 -10.74
CA ALA A 144 -10.98 -9.70 -11.48
C ALA A 144 -10.44 -8.58 -12.41
N LEU A 145 -11.32 -7.83 -13.07
CA LEU A 145 -10.96 -6.67 -13.87
C LEU A 145 -10.29 -5.58 -13.01
N VAL A 146 -10.88 -5.25 -11.86
CA VAL A 146 -10.31 -4.26 -10.93
C VAL A 146 -8.92 -4.68 -10.45
N ILE A 147 -8.71 -5.97 -10.13
CA ILE A 147 -7.39 -6.49 -9.74
C ILE A 147 -6.39 -6.34 -10.89
N ARG A 148 -6.77 -6.70 -12.11
CA ARG A 148 -5.89 -6.58 -13.27
C ARG A 148 -5.53 -5.10 -13.54
N LEU A 149 -6.50 -4.20 -13.51
CA LEU A 149 -6.27 -2.77 -13.64
C LEU A 149 -5.37 -2.22 -12.53
N MET A 150 -5.50 -2.75 -11.31
CA MET A 150 -4.64 -2.35 -10.20
C MET A 150 -3.16 -2.76 -10.43
N GLU A 151 -2.92 -3.94 -11.02
CA GLU A 151 -1.58 -4.37 -11.40
C GLU A 151 -0.98 -3.49 -12.50
N GLU A 152 -1.75 -3.23 -13.56
CA GLU A 152 -1.27 -2.49 -14.73
C GLU A 152 -1.08 -0.99 -14.44
N THR A 153 -2.00 -0.39 -13.71
CA THR A 153 -2.06 1.06 -13.55
C THR A 153 -1.50 1.56 -12.23
N HIS A 154 -1.28 0.68 -11.27
CA HIS A 154 -0.90 1.02 -9.89
C HIS A 154 -1.85 2.02 -9.21
N ILE A 155 -3.09 2.21 -9.73
CA ILE A 155 -4.11 3.05 -9.10
C ILE A 155 -4.52 2.43 -7.77
N ARG A 156 -4.74 3.27 -6.75
CA ARG A 156 -5.23 2.80 -5.44
C ARG A 156 -6.66 2.29 -5.55
N VAL A 157 -7.03 1.34 -4.69
CA VAL A 157 -8.40 0.81 -4.63
C VAL A 157 -9.44 1.91 -4.46
N GLY A 158 -9.19 2.89 -3.61
CA GLY A 158 -10.19 3.92 -3.29
C GLY A 158 -10.97 3.59 -2.02
N ASN A 159 -11.80 4.55 -1.59
CA ASN A 159 -12.71 4.41 -0.45
C ASN A 159 -13.89 5.36 -0.62
N ALA A 160 -15.10 4.84 -0.47
CA ALA A 160 -16.35 5.58 -0.68
C ALA A 160 -16.50 6.81 0.25
N CYS A 161 -16.05 6.70 1.50
CA CYS A 161 -16.09 7.81 2.45
C CYS A 161 -15.22 8.99 1.97
N TYR A 162 -14.00 8.71 1.48
CA TYR A 162 -13.12 9.74 0.94
C TYR A 162 -13.61 10.30 -0.40
N ALA A 163 -14.21 9.48 -1.24
CA ALA A 163 -14.83 9.95 -2.48
C ALA A 163 -15.97 10.91 -2.19
N LYS A 164 -16.80 10.63 -1.18
CA LYS A 164 -17.90 11.52 -0.76
C LYS A 164 -17.41 12.81 -0.13
N ARG A 165 -16.47 12.74 0.84
CA ARG A 165 -16.02 13.90 1.63
C ARG A 165 -14.99 14.76 0.89
N ASN A 166 -13.98 14.13 0.31
CA ASN A 166 -12.80 14.83 -0.22
C ASN A 166 -12.77 14.90 -1.74
N LYS A 167 -13.75 14.31 -2.43
CA LYS A 167 -13.77 14.16 -3.89
C LYS A 167 -12.49 13.51 -4.44
N THR A 168 -11.90 12.56 -3.67
CA THR A 168 -10.71 11.82 -4.05
C THR A 168 -11.05 10.37 -4.35
N TYR A 169 -10.57 9.87 -5.49
CA TYR A 169 -11.00 8.62 -6.09
C TYR A 169 -9.88 7.59 -6.16
N GLY A 170 -10.24 6.36 -6.40
CA GLY A 170 -9.42 5.21 -6.75
C GLY A 170 -10.31 4.19 -7.43
N LEU A 171 -9.80 3.04 -7.87
CA LEU A 171 -10.49 2.08 -8.73
C LEU A 171 -11.94 1.82 -8.30
N SER A 172 -12.18 1.40 -7.06
CA SER A 172 -13.55 1.11 -6.57
C SER A 172 -14.49 2.32 -6.53
N THR A 173 -13.98 3.53 -6.72
CA THR A 173 -14.75 4.77 -6.62
C THR A 173 -14.65 5.63 -7.88
N LEU A 174 -13.97 5.12 -8.93
CA LEU A 174 -13.99 5.77 -10.24
C LEU A 174 -15.42 5.87 -10.77
N ARG A 175 -15.64 6.88 -11.58
CA ARG A 175 -16.92 7.14 -12.26
C ARG A 175 -16.69 7.16 -13.76
N SER A 176 -17.72 6.89 -14.57
CA SER A 176 -17.64 6.93 -16.03
C SER A 176 -17.04 8.27 -16.52
N LYS A 177 -17.36 9.40 -15.90
CA LYS A 177 -16.77 10.72 -16.26
C LYS A 177 -15.25 10.80 -16.12
N HIS A 178 -14.62 9.87 -15.38
CA HIS A 178 -13.16 9.80 -15.20
C HIS A 178 -12.47 8.98 -16.30
N VAL A 179 -13.23 8.32 -17.15
CA VAL A 179 -12.74 7.62 -18.34
C VAL A 179 -12.72 8.61 -19.51
N LYS A 180 -11.60 8.65 -20.21
CA LYS A 180 -11.42 9.42 -21.43
C LYS A 180 -11.01 8.48 -22.54
N HIS A 181 -11.70 8.55 -23.66
CA HIS A 181 -11.41 7.80 -24.86
C HIS A 181 -10.63 8.71 -25.80
N ASP A 182 -9.29 8.63 -25.77
CA ASP A 182 -8.44 9.45 -26.62
C ASP A 182 -8.41 8.90 -28.06
N THR A 183 -8.35 7.57 -28.18
CA THR A 183 -8.52 6.80 -29.41
C THR A 183 -9.34 5.53 -29.12
N PRO A 184 -9.79 4.76 -30.15
CA PRO A 184 -10.40 3.46 -29.92
C PRO A 184 -9.50 2.44 -29.19
N GLU A 185 -8.18 2.61 -29.33
CA GLU A 185 -7.18 1.74 -28.75
C GLU A 185 -6.60 2.26 -27.41
N GLU A 186 -7.01 3.46 -26.96
CA GLU A 186 -6.47 4.08 -25.74
C GLU A 186 -7.59 4.60 -24.83
N VAL A 187 -7.62 4.13 -23.61
CA VAL A 187 -8.44 4.66 -22.51
C VAL A 187 -7.55 5.32 -21.49
N ARG A 188 -7.89 6.53 -21.06
CA ARG A 188 -7.19 7.25 -20.02
C ARG A 188 -8.08 7.51 -18.82
N PHE A 189 -7.60 7.15 -17.63
CA PHE A 189 -8.25 7.50 -16.36
C PHE A 189 -7.77 8.86 -15.87
N GLU A 190 -8.67 9.84 -15.77
CA GLU A 190 -8.38 11.17 -15.24
C GLU A 190 -9.20 11.43 -13.98
N PHE A 191 -8.53 11.57 -12.84
CA PHE A 191 -9.19 11.76 -11.54
C PHE A 191 -8.28 12.40 -10.52
N VAL A 192 -8.90 12.95 -9.45
CA VAL A 192 -8.17 13.46 -8.29
C VAL A 192 -8.03 12.34 -7.27
N GLY A 193 -6.80 11.94 -6.96
CA GLY A 193 -6.48 10.89 -6.00
C GLY A 193 -6.14 11.41 -4.60
N LYS A 194 -5.52 10.53 -3.80
CA LYS A 194 -5.14 10.80 -2.41
C LYS A 194 -4.30 12.09 -2.29
N LYS A 195 -4.63 12.93 -1.30
CA LYS A 195 -4.01 14.24 -1.04
C LYS A 195 -4.25 15.28 -2.14
N GLY A 196 -5.27 15.11 -2.98
CA GLY A 196 -5.60 16.06 -4.04
C GLY A 196 -4.69 15.97 -5.28
N LYS A 197 -3.89 14.90 -5.41
CA LYS A 197 -3.02 14.71 -6.56
C LYS A 197 -3.86 14.32 -7.79
N GLU A 198 -3.68 15.02 -8.89
CA GLU A 198 -4.24 14.65 -10.19
C GLU A 198 -3.52 13.42 -10.74
N HIS A 199 -4.30 12.50 -11.29
CA HIS A 199 -3.84 11.29 -11.96
C HIS A 199 -4.34 11.31 -13.40
N LYS A 200 -3.43 11.00 -14.32
CA LYS A 200 -3.70 10.71 -15.73
C LYS A 200 -2.97 9.41 -16.03
N VAL A 201 -3.72 8.33 -16.21
CA VAL A 201 -3.16 6.99 -16.37
C VAL A 201 -3.76 6.37 -17.60
N SER A 202 -2.94 6.14 -18.64
CA SER A 202 -3.35 5.48 -19.87
C SER A 202 -3.40 3.95 -19.70
N LEU A 203 -4.31 3.33 -20.41
CA LEU A 203 -4.50 1.90 -20.53
C LEU A 203 -4.48 1.57 -22.04
N GLU A 204 -3.56 0.65 -22.43
CA GLU A 204 -3.32 0.30 -23.83
C GLU A 204 -3.68 -1.17 -24.14
N ASP A 205 -3.93 -2.01 -23.11
CA ASP A 205 -4.35 -3.40 -23.31
C ASP A 205 -5.78 -3.45 -23.86
N GLU A 206 -5.93 -3.87 -25.12
CA GLU A 206 -7.21 -3.92 -25.85
C GLU A 206 -8.31 -4.69 -25.10
N LYS A 207 -7.96 -5.79 -24.42
CA LYS A 207 -8.93 -6.60 -23.67
C LYS A 207 -9.42 -5.88 -22.42
N LEU A 208 -8.53 -5.18 -21.75
CA LEU A 208 -8.90 -4.40 -20.57
C LEU A 208 -9.73 -3.19 -20.97
N ILE A 209 -9.42 -2.54 -22.10
CA ILE A 209 -10.21 -1.45 -22.68
C ILE A 209 -11.63 -1.94 -22.98
N GLU A 210 -11.77 -3.08 -23.67
CA GLU A 210 -13.08 -3.69 -23.96
C GLU A 210 -13.89 -3.95 -22.68
N LEU A 211 -13.24 -4.49 -21.63
CA LEU A 211 -13.90 -4.75 -20.35
C LEU A 211 -14.28 -3.47 -19.60
N VAL A 212 -13.49 -2.42 -19.68
CA VAL A 212 -13.83 -1.10 -19.13
C VAL A 212 -15.04 -0.53 -19.86
N ASN A 213 -15.07 -0.62 -21.19
CA ASN A 213 -16.21 -0.18 -22.00
C ASN A 213 -17.49 -0.92 -21.63
N GLN A 214 -17.43 -2.26 -21.45
CA GLN A 214 -18.56 -3.06 -20.95
C GLN A 214 -19.05 -2.59 -19.58
N CYS A 215 -18.15 -2.15 -18.69
CA CYS A 215 -18.56 -1.56 -17.41
C CYS A 215 -19.26 -0.20 -17.58
N GLU A 216 -18.87 0.62 -18.57
CA GLU A 216 -19.50 1.90 -18.84
C GLU A 216 -20.93 1.74 -19.38
N GLU A 217 -21.21 0.68 -20.15
CA GLU A 217 -22.54 0.35 -20.67
C GLU A 217 -23.57 0.04 -19.57
N ILE A 218 -23.11 -0.38 -18.38
CA ILE A 218 -24.01 -0.62 -17.25
C ILE A 218 -24.48 0.75 -16.70
N PRO A 219 -25.80 1.04 -16.66
CA PRO A 219 -26.34 2.31 -16.22
C PRO A 219 -25.90 2.70 -14.80
N GLY A 220 -25.57 3.96 -14.57
CA GLY A 220 -25.16 4.52 -13.27
C GLY A 220 -23.86 5.30 -13.38
N TRP A 221 -23.49 5.96 -12.30
CA TRP A 221 -22.36 6.90 -12.29
C TRP A 221 -21.02 6.30 -11.79
N GLU A 222 -21.10 5.16 -11.10
CA GLU A 222 -19.90 4.37 -10.77
C GLU A 222 -19.38 3.69 -12.05
N LEU A 223 -18.06 3.53 -12.17
CA LEU A 223 -17.47 2.83 -13.30
C LEU A 223 -17.63 1.31 -13.16
N PHE A 224 -17.23 0.75 -12.03
CA PHE A 224 -17.25 -0.70 -11.82
C PHE A 224 -18.53 -1.16 -11.12
N LYS A 225 -19.38 -1.79 -11.90
CA LYS A 225 -20.71 -2.29 -11.51
C LYS A 225 -20.91 -3.69 -12.06
N TYR A 226 -21.78 -4.44 -11.44
CA TYR A 226 -22.20 -5.77 -11.88
C TYR A 226 -23.69 -5.97 -11.63
N TYR A 227 -24.27 -6.97 -12.29
CA TYR A 227 -25.61 -7.46 -11.99
C TYR A 227 -25.50 -8.73 -11.14
N ASP A 228 -26.33 -8.85 -10.10
CA ASP A 228 -26.52 -10.09 -9.37
C ASP A 228 -27.43 -11.08 -10.11
N ALA A 229 -27.68 -12.26 -9.50
CA ALA A 229 -28.51 -13.29 -10.10
C ALA A 229 -29.98 -12.87 -10.32
N ASP A 230 -30.45 -11.88 -9.55
CA ASP A 230 -31.80 -11.34 -9.61
C ASP A 230 -31.90 -10.14 -10.58
N GLY A 231 -30.78 -9.78 -11.22
CA GLY A 231 -30.71 -8.65 -12.16
C GLY A 231 -30.57 -7.28 -11.48
N HIS A 232 -30.35 -7.23 -10.16
CA HIS A 232 -30.10 -5.99 -9.47
C HIS A 232 -28.66 -5.51 -9.66
N LYS A 233 -28.50 -4.21 -9.81
CA LYS A 233 -27.22 -3.57 -10.04
C LYS A 233 -26.53 -3.24 -8.73
N HIS A 234 -25.23 -3.56 -8.63
CA HIS A 234 -24.37 -3.27 -7.49
C HIS A 234 -23.05 -2.64 -7.92
N GLY A 235 -22.54 -1.71 -7.12
CA GLY A 235 -21.17 -1.19 -7.25
C GLY A 235 -20.15 -2.09 -6.56
N VAL A 236 -18.90 -1.98 -6.97
CA VAL A 236 -17.76 -2.64 -6.30
C VAL A 236 -17.17 -1.71 -5.27
N ASP A 237 -16.85 -2.22 -4.09
CA ASP A 237 -16.17 -1.48 -3.03
C ASP A 237 -14.81 -2.09 -2.64
N SER A 238 -14.09 -1.40 -1.76
CA SER A 238 -12.76 -1.83 -1.31
C SER A 238 -12.77 -3.11 -0.46
N THR A 239 -13.86 -3.40 0.21
CA THR A 239 -14.03 -4.62 1.02
C THR A 239 -14.14 -5.83 0.11
N MET A 240 -15.02 -5.77 -0.88
CA MET A 240 -15.18 -6.82 -1.88
C MET A 240 -13.89 -7.15 -2.64
N ILE A 241 -13.06 -6.14 -2.95
CA ILE A 241 -11.77 -6.33 -3.61
C ILE A 241 -10.81 -7.11 -2.69
N ASN A 242 -10.72 -6.76 -1.42
CA ASN A 242 -9.86 -7.50 -0.48
C ASN A 242 -10.41 -8.90 -0.20
N GLU A 243 -11.71 -9.08 -0.05
CA GLU A 243 -12.35 -10.42 0.07
C GLU A 243 -11.99 -11.32 -1.11
N TYR A 244 -12.06 -10.80 -2.35
CA TYR A 244 -11.67 -11.55 -3.53
C TYR A 244 -10.19 -11.96 -3.52
N ILE A 245 -9.31 -11.09 -3.03
CA ILE A 245 -7.89 -11.42 -2.84
C ILE A 245 -7.75 -12.52 -1.78
N HIS A 246 -8.44 -12.39 -0.63
CA HIS A 246 -8.40 -13.36 0.47
C HIS A 246 -8.95 -14.74 0.06
N GLU A 247 -10.01 -14.80 -0.74
CA GLU A 247 -10.55 -16.07 -1.26
C GLU A 247 -9.49 -16.88 -2.03
N ILE A 248 -8.50 -16.22 -2.64
CA ILE A 248 -7.49 -16.85 -3.47
C ILE A 248 -6.18 -17.09 -2.72
N SER A 249 -5.80 -16.16 -1.84
CA SER A 249 -4.46 -16.09 -1.26
C SER A 249 -4.43 -16.25 0.27
N GLY A 250 -5.59 -16.42 0.92
CA GLY A 250 -5.70 -16.32 2.38
C GLY A 250 -5.64 -14.88 2.88
N ASP A 251 -5.83 -14.68 4.18
CA ASP A 251 -6.05 -13.37 4.82
C ASP A 251 -4.78 -12.50 4.92
N LEU A 252 -3.63 -13.05 4.54
CA LEU A 252 -2.34 -12.38 4.71
C LEU A 252 -2.17 -11.18 3.77
N PHE A 253 -2.74 -11.23 2.56
CA PHE A 253 -2.50 -10.25 1.51
C PHE A 253 -3.69 -9.36 1.23
N SER A 254 -3.42 -8.19 0.69
CA SER A 254 -4.42 -7.17 0.38
C SER A 254 -4.05 -6.39 -0.89
N ALA A 255 -4.96 -5.61 -1.39
CA ALA A 255 -4.72 -4.68 -2.51
C ALA A 255 -3.50 -3.75 -2.32
N LYS A 256 -3.09 -3.49 -1.07
CA LYS A 256 -1.90 -2.67 -0.78
C LYS A 256 -0.60 -3.37 -1.19
N ASP A 257 -0.55 -4.68 -1.13
CA ASP A 257 0.66 -5.46 -1.42
C ASP A 257 1.03 -5.40 -2.90
N PHE A 258 0.04 -5.32 -3.81
CA PHE A 258 0.28 -5.08 -5.23
C PHE A 258 1.07 -3.80 -5.51
N ARG A 259 0.79 -2.73 -4.76
CA ARG A 259 1.51 -1.46 -4.95
C ARG A 259 2.93 -1.50 -4.39
N THR A 260 3.15 -2.26 -3.30
CA THR A 260 4.49 -2.47 -2.76
C THR A 260 5.31 -3.33 -3.71
N TRP A 261 4.71 -4.36 -4.30
CA TRP A 261 5.31 -5.20 -5.33
C TRP A 261 5.65 -4.40 -6.60
N GLY A 262 4.67 -3.67 -7.14
CA GLY A 262 4.87 -2.85 -8.33
C GLY A 262 5.98 -1.81 -8.17
N ALA A 263 6.01 -1.09 -7.03
CA ALA A 263 7.08 -0.13 -6.76
C ALA A 263 8.47 -0.79 -6.67
N THR A 264 8.55 -1.97 -6.04
CA THR A 264 9.78 -2.73 -5.88
C THR A 264 10.29 -3.23 -7.24
N LYS A 265 9.37 -3.73 -8.09
CA LYS A 265 9.67 -4.17 -9.46
C LYS A 265 10.17 -3.02 -10.33
N ILE A 266 9.44 -1.91 -10.39
CA ILE A 266 9.81 -0.73 -11.19
C ILE A 266 11.17 -0.18 -10.74
N PHE A 267 11.42 -0.12 -9.44
CA PHE A 267 12.69 0.31 -8.91
C PHE A 267 13.84 -0.60 -9.35
N PHE A 268 13.67 -1.92 -9.25
CA PHE A 268 14.65 -2.91 -9.70
C PHE A 268 14.93 -2.77 -11.20
N GLU A 269 13.89 -2.72 -12.04
CA GLU A 269 13.99 -2.58 -13.49
C GLU A 269 14.71 -1.27 -13.87
N SER A 270 14.34 -0.16 -13.25
CA SER A 270 15.01 1.12 -13.49
C SER A 270 16.50 1.10 -13.14
N LEU A 271 16.90 0.38 -12.09
CA LEU A 271 18.31 0.24 -11.73
C LEU A 271 19.06 -0.68 -12.71
N ARG A 272 18.42 -1.77 -13.17
CA ARG A 272 18.99 -2.71 -14.13
C ARG A 272 19.27 -2.05 -15.48
N ASP A 273 18.36 -1.17 -15.92
CA ASP A 273 18.46 -0.47 -17.20
C ASP A 273 19.55 0.63 -17.20
N MET A 274 20.21 0.87 -16.07
CA MET A 274 21.33 1.80 -15.93
C MET A 274 22.63 1.05 -15.72
N ASP A 275 23.74 1.54 -16.31
CA ASP A 275 25.07 1.02 -16.03
C ASP A 275 25.39 1.09 -14.53
N TYR A 276 25.96 -0.02 -13.99
CA TYR A 276 26.39 -0.03 -12.60
C TYR A 276 27.64 0.86 -12.42
N PRO A 277 27.59 1.87 -11.58
CA PRO A 277 28.63 2.90 -11.54
C PRO A 277 29.82 2.50 -10.67
N SER A 278 31.00 2.90 -11.09
CA SER A 278 32.22 2.80 -10.27
C SER A 278 32.34 3.90 -9.19
N LYS A 279 31.55 4.98 -9.31
CA LYS A 279 31.62 6.14 -8.40
C LYS A 279 30.39 6.21 -7.51
N GLU A 280 30.60 6.37 -6.20
CA GLU A 280 29.53 6.50 -5.20
C GLU A 280 28.53 7.63 -5.52
N LYS A 281 29.00 8.76 -6.05
CA LYS A 281 28.13 9.88 -6.45
C LYS A 281 27.12 9.47 -7.52
N GLN A 282 27.54 8.66 -8.50
CA GLN A 282 26.68 8.18 -9.57
C GLN A 282 25.73 7.09 -9.05
N LEU A 283 26.20 6.24 -8.13
CA LEU A 283 25.36 5.24 -7.46
C LEU A 283 24.18 5.91 -6.73
N LYS A 284 24.43 6.97 -5.94
CA LYS A 284 23.38 7.76 -5.30
C LYS A 284 22.41 8.38 -6.31
N LYS A 285 22.92 8.85 -7.45
CA LYS A 285 22.09 9.40 -8.53
C LYS A 285 21.17 8.33 -9.15
N ASN A 286 21.70 7.14 -9.42
CA ASN A 286 20.90 6.02 -9.96
C ASN A 286 19.79 5.61 -8.99
N LEU A 287 20.09 5.51 -7.69
CA LEU A 287 19.05 5.25 -6.67
C LEU A 287 17.95 6.30 -6.68
N ILE A 288 18.31 7.59 -6.82
CA ILE A 288 17.33 8.68 -6.92
C ILE A 288 16.46 8.49 -8.17
N THR A 289 17.05 8.19 -9.32
CA THR A 289 16.32 7.92 -10.57
C THR A 289 15.36 6.76 -10.42
N GLY A 290 15.79 5.64 -9.83
CA GLY A 290 14.91 4.47 -9.57
C GLY A 290 13.74 4.81 -8.64
N PHE A 291 13.99 5.57 -7.56
CA PHE A 291 12.91 6.03 -6.69
C PHE A 291 11.95 6.99 -7.39
N ASP A 292 12.44 7.84 -8.28
CA ASP A 292 11.59 8.76 -9.05
C ASP A 292 10.71 8.00 -10.03
N ALA A 293 11.24 7.00 -10.75
CA ALA A 293 10.46 6.14 -11.64
C ALA A 293 9.31 5.44 -10.88
N ALA A 294 9.61 4.83 -9.73
CA ALA A 294 8.59 4.19 -8.90
C ALA A 294 7.60 5.22 -8.28
N ALA A 295 8.06 6.44 -7.98
CA ALA A 295 7.20 7.49 -7.45
C ALA A 295 6.23 8.03 -8.49
N GLU A 296 6.67 8.19 -9.72
CA GLU A 296 5.86 8.61 -10.86
C GLU A 296 4.75 7.57 -11.13
N ALA A 297 5.14 6.30 -11.33
CA ALA A 297 4.20 5.20 -11.61
C ALA A 297 3.12 5.05 -10.52
N LEU A 298 3.49 5.20 -9.24
CA LEU A 298 2.54 5.09 -8.14
C LEU A 298 1.78 6.39 -7.84
N GLY A 299 2.11 7.49 -8.48
CA GLY A 299 1.56 8.80 -8.12
C GLY A 299 1.88 9.20 -6.68
N ASN A 300 3.10 8.93 -6.20
CA ASN A 300 3.59 9.28 -4.86
C ASN A 300 4.72 10.32 -4.91
N THR A 301 5.27 10.68 -3.77
CA THR A 301 6.54 11.40 -3.68
C THR A 301 7.69 10.41 -3.50
N ARG A 302 8.90 10.77 -3.94
CA ARG A 302 10.13 9.96 -3.74
C ARG A 302 10.30 9.52 -2.30
N SER A 303 10.15 10.44 -1.34
CA SER A 303 10.28 10.13 0.08
C SER A 303 9.31 9.05 0.56
N VAL A 304 8.05 9.11 0.11
CA VAL A 304 7.03 8.11 0.45
C VAL A 304 7.34 6.75 -0.18
N VAL A 305 7.83 6.73 -1.43
CA VAL A 305 8.19 5.47 -2.11
C VAL A 305 9.39 4.82 -1.44
N ARG A 306 10.43 5.60 -1.16
CA ARG A 306 11.62 5.11 -0.46
C ARG A 306 11.27 4.53 0.92
N SER A 307 10.43 5.20 1.70
CA SER A 307 10.13 4.77 3.08
C SER A 307 9.11 3.64 3.17
N TYR A 308 8.21 3.51 2.18
CA TYR A 308 7.02 2.67 2.36
C TYR A 308 6.69 1.72 1.23
N TYR A 309 7.39 1.75 0.08
CA TYR A 309 6.99 0.94 -1.07
C TYR A 309 8.12 0.11 -1.68
N VAL A 310 9.33 0.64 -1.77
CA VAL A 310 10.49 -0.10 -2.29
C VAL A 310 11.09 -0.96 -1.19
N HIS A 311 11.36 -2.23 -1.50
CA HIS A 311 11.96 -3.17 -0.56
C HIS A 311 13.40 -2.76 -0.21
N PRO A 312 13.76 -2.59 1.08
CA PRO A 312 15.07 -2.08 1.49
C PRO A 312 16.23 -3.00 1.06
N HIS A 313 16.01 -4.31 1.00
CA HIS A 313 17.03 -5.25 0.57
C HIS A 313 17.56 -4.97 -0.86
N ILE A 314 16.68 -4.56 -1.79
CA ILE A 314 17.12 -4.19 -3.14
C ILE A 314 18.02 -2.94 -3.11
N VAL A 315 17.68 -1.97 -2.27
CA VAL A 315 18.49 -0.74 -2.11
C VAL A 315 19.88 -1.07 -1.58
N VAL A 316 19.95 -1.84 -0.50
CA VAL A 316 21.23 -2.26 0.12
C VAL A 316 22.07 -3.10 -0.84
N SER A 317 21.44 -4.04 -1.56
CA SER A 317 22.14 -4.89 -2.54
C SER A 317 22.66 -4.11 -3.74
N TYR A 318 21.98 -3.03 -4.14
CA TYR A 318 22.52 -2.12 -5.15
C TYR A 318 23.68 -1.29 -4.61
N GLU A 319 23.58 -0.79 -3.37
CA GLU A 319 24.64 0.02 -2.75
C GLU A 319 25.95 -0.77 -2.58
N ASN A 320 25.89 -2.07 -2.30
CA ASN A 320 27.07 -2.92 -2.09
C ASN A 320 27.46 -3.77 -3.33
N GLY A 321 26.72 -3.68 -4.42
CA GLY A 321 26.97 -4.41 -5.67
C GLY A 321 26.51 -5.86 -5.71
N SER A 322 25.95 -6.40 -4.63
CA SER A 322 25.46 -7.80 -4.60
C SER A 322 24.24 -8.04 -5.49
N ILE A 323 23.63 -6.99 -6.02
CA ILE A 323 22.50 -7.07 -6.95
C ILE A 323 22.91 -7.53 -8.39
N LEU A 324 24.17 -7.33 -8.78
CA LEU A 324 24.61 -7.54 -10.18
C LEU A 324 24.33 -8.95 -10.74
N PRO A 325 24.58 -10.04 -10.00
CA PRO A 325 24.22 -11.39 -10.48
C PRO A 325 22.72 -11.55 -10.74
N TYR A 326 21.88 -10.83 -10.01
CA TYR A 326 20.42 -10.85 -10.21
C TYR A 326 20.01 -10.09 -11.47
N PHE A 327 20.69 -9.00 -11.83
CA PHE A 327 20.47 -8.31 -13.10
C PHE A 327 20.80 -9.23 -14.29
N GLU A 328 21.99 -9.82 -14.31
CA GLU A 328 22.40 -10.78 -15.33
C GLU A 328 21.43 -11.97 -15.44
N LYS A 329 20.97 -12.48 -14.30
CA LYS A 329 20.00 -13.56 -14.26
C LYS A 329 18.64 -13.13 -14.84
N ALA A 330 18.19 -11.90 -14.56
CA ALA A 330 16.94 -11.38 -15.11
C ALA A 330 16.96 -11.27 -16.65
N ASP A 331 18.13 -11.04 -17.24
CA ASP A 331 18.30 -10.95 -18.70
C ASP A 331 18.38 -12.34 -19.37
N THR A 332 18.80 -13.37 -18.64
CA THR A 332 19.09 -14.70 -19.21
C THR A 332 18.07 -15.77 -18.87
N ILE A 333 17.35 -15.65 -17.75
CA ILE A 333 16.39 -16.65 -17.29
C ILE A 333 15.21 -16.78 -18.26
N LYS A 334 14.82 -18.01 -18.55
CA LYS A 334 13.61 -18.29 -19.36
C LYS A 334 12.43 -18.57 -18.45
N VAL A 335 11.34 -17.85 -18.66
CA VAL A 335 10.07 -18.02 -17.95
C VAL A 335 8.98 -18.37 -18.96
N LYS A 336 8.24 -19.43 -18.69
CA LYS A 336 7.10 -19.83 -19.55
C LYS A 336 5.90 -18.94 -19.28
N LYS A 337 5.16 -18.56 -20.31
CA LYS A 337 3.91 -17.77 -20.18
C LYS A 337 2.91 -18.38 -19.18
N ALA A 338 2.92 -19.72 -19.06
CA ALA A 338 2.06 -20.44 -18.11
C ALA A 338 2.42 -20.19 -16.63
N GLU A 339 3.64 -19.77 -16.34
CA GLU A 339 4.09 -19.44 -14.97
C GLU A 339 3.45 -18.15 -14.45
N ARG A 340 2.92 -17.30 -15.32
CA ARG A 340 2.24 -16.03 -14.94
C ARG A 340 3.10 -15.09 -14.09
N ILE A 341 4.40 -15.14 -14.29
CA ILE A 341 5.40 -14.28 -13.66
C ILE A 341 6.39 -13.83 -14.73
N SER A 342 6.93 -12.62 -14.64
CA SER A 342 7.98 -12.17 -15.55
C SER A 342 9.36 -12.65 -15.11
N GLN A 343 10.35 -12.53 -15.99
CA GLN A 343 11.76 -12.82 -15.68
C GLN A 343 12.24 -12.00 -14.48
N THR A 344 12.01 -10.69 -14.51
CA THR A 344 12.33 -9.77 -13.43
C THR A 344 11.64 -10.17 -12.12
N GLU A 345 10.34 -10.47 -12.16
CA GLU A 345 9.60 -10.87 -10.97
C GLU A 345 10.11 -12.15 -10.34
N LYS A 346 10.49 -13.15 -11.17
CA LYS A 346 11.07 -14.40 -10.69
C LYS A 346 12.39 -14.18 -9.97
N VAL A 347 13.25 -13.32 -10.50
CA VAL A 347 14.53 -12.97 -9.90
C VAL A 347 14.37 -12.15 -8.63
N ILE A 348 13.46 -11.17 -8.62
CA ILE A 348 13.14 -10.42 -7.40
C ILE A 348 12.61 -11.36 -6.31
N THR A 349 11.73 -12.31 -6.65
CA THR A 349 11.21 -13.29 -5.70
C THR A 349 12.30 -14.09 -5.02
N GLU A 350 13.27 -14.59 -5.83
CA GLU A 350 14.44 -15.31 -5.32
C GLU A 350 15.28 -14.41 -4.40
N MET A 351 15.62 -13.21 -4.85
CA MET A 351 16.39 -12.26 -4.07
C MET A 351 15.72 -11.91 -2.74
N LEU A 352 14.39 -11.72 -2.74
CA LEU A 352 13.67 -11.39 -1.51
C LEU A 352 13.49 -12.59 -0.57
N SER A 353 13.60 -13.83 -1.05
CA SER A 353 13.56 -15.03 -0.20
C SER A 353 14.80 -15.14 0.70
N GLU A 354 15.89 -14.47 0.36
CA GLU A 354 17.12 -14.41 1.16
C GLU A 354 17.06 -13.34 2.26
N TYR A 355 16.07 -12.43 2.20
CA TYR A 355 15.93 -11.35 3.18
C TYR A 355 15.57 -11.89 4.56
N LYS A 356 16.37 -11.50 5.54
CA LYS A 356 16.12 -11.80 6.96
C LYS A 356 15.67 -10.55 7.67
N MET A 357 14.59 -10.66 8.43
CA MET A 357 14.09 -9.56 9.24
C MET A 357 15.02 -9.32 10.43
N GLU A 358 15.50 -8.08 10.59
CA GLU A 358 16.26 -7.64 11.75
C GLU A 358 15.32 -6.89 12.70
N LEU A 359 15.05 -7.47 13.88
CA LEU A 359 14.24 -6.86 14.95
C LEU A 359 15.12 -6.13 15.97
#